data_8bb7f60de64c068fc4b223cf0943ba06
#
_entry.id   8bb7f60de64c068fc4b223cf0943ba06
#
_cell.length_a   1.000
_cell.length_b   1.000
_cell.length_c   1.000
_cell.angle_alpha   90.00
_cell.angle_beta   90.00
_cell.angle_gamma   90.00
#
_symmetry.space_group_name_H-M   'P 1'
#
loop_
_entity.id
_entity.type
_entity.pdbx_description
1 polymer ?
#
loop_
_entity_poly.entity_id
_entity_poly.type
_entity_poly.pdbx_seq_one_letter_code
_entity_poly.pdbx_strand_id
1 'polypeptide(L)'
;MNDDIPLARRDEIANRLAQGQPVVAAALAAEFNISEDAIRRDLRALATEGRCRRVYGGALPITPASAPMAARMDLARERKSALARSAVPLIQSGELLFLDSGSTNLALVDVLPEESELTVATNSIDIAAAVLRRSDLQLIMIGGSVDPAVGGCVDASAVEAIAQLNIDRCFIGSCAISPKSGISAFGLVDATFKRAVLAASEHSVVLALTDKFNARAPHRVATLKAIECVIVEHDLPRAERTALSKSGPSVVKAEPPASP
;
A
#
# COMPACT_ATOMS: atom_id res chain seq x y z
N MET A 1 33.37 -30.36 -7.88
CA MET A 1 33.13 -29.60 -9.11
C MET A 1 31.66 -29.33 -9.15
N ASN A 2 31.21 -28.27 -8.45
CA ASN A 2 29.82 -27.80 -8.53
C ASN A 2 29.80 -26.71 -9.58
N ASP A 3 29.37 -27.04 -10.78
CA ASP A 3 28.98 -26.05 -11.78
C ASP A 3 27.73 -25.33 -11.26
N ASP A 4 27.95 -24.21 -10.57
CA ASP A 4 26.89 -23.30 -10.20
C ASP A 4 26.30 -22.68 -11.47
N ILE A 5 25.28 -23.35 -11.99
CA ILE A 5 24.50 -22.82 -13.10
C ILE A 5 23.88 -21.50 -12.60
N PRO A 6 24.11 -20.35 -13.25
CA PRO A 6 23.60 -19.04 -12.80
C PRO A 6 22.09 -19.03 -12.51
N LEU A 7 21.34 -19.89 -13.17
CA LEU A 7 19.89 -20.07 -12.95
C LEU A 7 19.59 -20.70 -11.59
N ALA A 8 20.27 -21.76 -11.19
CA ALA A 8 20.04 -22.44 -9.91
C ALA A 8 20.34 -21.50 -8.71
N ARG A 9 21.42 -20.72 -8.79
CA ARG A 9 21.74 -19.70 -7.79
C ARG A 9 20.67 -18.62 -7.71
N ARG A 10 20.20 -18.13 -8.85
CA ARG A 10 19.14 -17.10 -8.90
C ARG A 10 17.84 -17.62 -8.31
N ASP A 11 17.50 -18.88 -8.57
CA ASP A 11 16.31 -19.52 -7.98
C ASP A 11 16.44 -19.70 -6.47
N GLU A 12 17.62 -20.05 -5.97
CA GLU A 12 17.87 -20.12 -4.53
C GLU A 12 17.72 -18.74 -3.85
N ILE A 13 18.31 -17.70 -4.44
CA ILE A 13 18.13 -16.31 -3.95
C ILE A 13 16.66 -15.90 -3.97
N ALA A 14 15.96 -16.24 -5.05
CA ALA A 14 14.54 -15.94 -5.19
C ALA A 14 13.68 -16.69 -4.17
N ASN A 15 13.99 -17.94 -3.85
CA ASN A 15 13.29 -18.72 -2.83
C ASN A 15 13.47 -18.12 -1.44
N ARG A 16 14.67 -17.67 -1.06
CA ARG A 16 14.91 -16.96 0.21
C ARG A 16 14.09 -15.67 0.29
N LEU A 17 14.09 -14.90 -0.79
CA LEU A 17 13.27 -13.69 -0.88
C LEU A 17 11.78 -14.01 -0.80
N ALA A 18 11.30 -15.06 -1.47
CA ALA A 18 9.90 -15.50 -1.39
C ALA A 18 9.49 -15.94 0.02
N GLN A 19 10.44 -16.49 0.80
CA GLN A 19 10.26 -16.85 2.22
C GLN A 19 10.33 -15.63 3.16
N GLY A 20 10.43 -14.42 2.64
CA GLY A 20 10.47 -13.20 3.44
C GLY A 20 11.86 -12.84 3.99
N GLN A 21 12.93 -13.52 3.54
CA GLN A 21 14.28 -13.28 4.03
C GLN A 21 14.99 -12.19 3.21
N PRO A 22 15.43 -11.08 3.83
CA PRO A 22 16.30 -10.11 3.18
C PRO A 22 17.64 -10.72 2.82
N VAL A 23 18.21 -10.32 1.69
CA VAL A 23 19.53 -10.81 1.25
C VAL A 23 20.53 -9.65 1.10
N VAL A 24 21.78 -9.92 1.52
CA VAL A 24 22.90 -8.98 1.41
C VAL A 24 23.86 -9.48 0.34
N ALA A 25 24.21 -8.62 -0.62
CA ALA A 25 25.02 -9.02 -1.77
C ALA A 25 26.40 -9.54 -1.38
N ALA A 26 27.05 -8.90 -0.42
CA ALA A 26 28.37 -9.37 0.07
C ALA A 26 28.29 -10.76 0.75
N ALA A 27 27.23 -11.02 1.54
CA ALA A 27 27.03 -12.30 2.19
C ALA A 27 26.76 -13.41 1.16
N LEU A 28 25.90 -13.15 0.17
CA LEU A 28 25.64 -14.10 -0.92
C LEU A 28 26.89 -14.36 -1.79
N ALA A 29 27.70 -13.31 -2.04
CA ALA A 29 28.94 -13.44 -2.79
C ALA A 29 29.92 -14.37 -2.09
N ALA A 30 30.06 -14.24 -0.77
CA ALA A 30 30.90 -15.14 0.04
C ALA A 30 30.33 -16.57 0.08
N GLU A 31 29.03 -16.74 0.25
CA GLU A 31 28.35 -18.04 0.32
C GLU A 31 28.47 -18.82 -0.99
N PHE A 32 28.20 -18.16 -2.13
CA PHE A 32 28.27 -18.79 -3.45
C PHE A 32 29.68 -18.76 -4.05
N ASN A 33 30.66 -18.21 -3.34
CA ASN A 33 32.07 -18.10 -3.78
C ASN A 33 32.22 -17.42 -5.16
N ILE A 34 31.53 -16.29 -5.36
CA ILE A 34 31.55 -15.49 -6.60
C ILE A 34 31.72 -13.99 -6.29
N SER A 35 31.85 -13.18 -7.33
CA SER A 35 31.95 -11.73 -7.14
C SER A 35 30.62 -11.10 -6.73
N GLU A 36 30.67 -10.02 -5.92
CA GLU A 36 29.48 -9.22 -5.62
C GLU A 36 28.78 -8.67 -6.88
N ASP A 37 29.53 -8.39 -7.94
CA ASP A 37 28.95 -7.90 -9.19
C ASP A 37 28.10 -8.94 -9.91
N ALA A 38 28.45 -10.23 -9.76
CA ALA A 38 27.62 -11.33 -10.24
C ALA A 38 26.30 -11.37 -9.45
N ILE A 39 26.34 -11.29 -8.12
CA ILE A 39 25.15 -11.22 -7.26
C ILE A 39 24.32 -9.98 -7.59
N ARG A 40 24.95 -8.81 -7.77
CA ARG A 40 24.23 -7.58 -8.13
C ARG A 40 23.51 -7.68 -9.48
N ARG A 41 24.07 -8.45 -10.44
CA ARG A 41 23.39 -8.75 -11.72
C ARG A 41 22.18 -9.66 -11.50
N ASP A 42 22.31 -10.71 -10.69
CA ASP A 42 21.20 -11.61 -10.36
C ASP A 42 20.07 -10.87 -9.64
N LEU A 43 20.41 -10.05 -8.64
CA LEU A 43 19.41 -9.23 -7.94
C LEU A 43 18.75 -8.19 -8.85
N ARG A 44 19.47 -7.69 -9.87
CA ARG A 44 18.89 -6.78 -10.88
C ARG A 44 17.90 -7.52 -11.77
N ALA A 45 18.23 -8.74 -12.21
CA ALA A 45 17.32 -9.56 -12.99
C ALA A 45 16.07 -9.94 -12.19
N LEU A 46 16.22 -10.41 -10.95
CA LEU A 46 15.10 -10.71 -10.07
C LEU A 46 14.20 -9.48 -9.79
N ALA A 47 14.78 -8.30 -9.69
CA ALA A 47 14.00 -7.08 -9.52
C ALA A 47 13.24 -6.69 -10.80
N THR A 48 13.84 -6.89 -11.99
CA THR A 48 13.16 -6.69 -13.27
C THR A 48 12.01 -7.69 -13.46
N GLU A 49 12.16 -8.92 -12.97
CA GLU A 49 11.12 -9.95 -12.94
C GLU A 49 10.06 -9.69 -11.86
N GLY A 50 10.20 -8.61 -11.07
CA GLY A 50 9.28 -8.32 -9.98
C GLY A 50 9.38 -9.28 -8.78
N ARG A 51 10.47 -10.03 -8.61
CA ARG A 51 10.66 -11.04 -7.56
C ARG A 51 11.39 -10.51 -6.31
N CYS A 52 11.96 -9.32 -6.37
CA CYS A 52 12.55 -8.65 -5.22
C CYS A 52 12.59 -7.12 -5.39
N ARG A 53 12.75 -6.40 -4.29
CA ARG A 53 13.03 -4.96 -4.29
C ARG A 53 14.51 -4.72 -3.95
N ARG A 54 15.25 -4.10 -4.88
CA ARG A 54 16.64 -3.75 -4.65
C ARG A 54 16.78 -2.63 -3.62
N VAL A 55 17.79 -2.78 -2.77
CA VAL A 55 18.26 -1.75 -1.83
C VAL A 55 19.78 -1.62 -1.94
N TYR A 56 20.36 -0.57 -1.33
CA TYR A 56 21.80 -0.47 -1.26
C TYR A 56 22.41 -1.68 -0.53
N GLY A 57 23.31 -2.40 -1.20
CA GLY A 57 23.97 -3.59 -0.65
C GLY A 57 23.19 -4.91 -0.71
N GLY A 58 21.98 -4.96 -1.33
CA GLY A 58 21.24 -6.22 -1.38
C GLY A 58 19.85 -6.13 -1.99
N ALA A 59 18.96 -7.03 -1.55
CA ALA A 59 17.55 -6.99 -1.91
C ALA A 59 16.66 -7.39 -0.73
N LEU A 60 15.44 -6.84 -0.74
CA LEU A 60 14.38 -7.17 0.17
C LEU A 60 13.33 -8.04 -0.53
N PRO A 61 12.65 -8.90 0.22
CA PRO A 61 11.48 -9.62 -0.27
C PRO A 61 10.45 -8.64 -0.86
N ILE A 62 9.76 -9.07 -1.89
CA ILE A 62 8.49 -8.44 -2.26
C ILE A 62 7.46 -9.02 -1.30
N THR A 63 7.12 -8.25 -0.30
CA THR A 63 5.88 -8.50 0.43
C THR A 63 4.71 -8.06 -0.47
N PRO A 64 3.51 -8.59 -0.30
CA PRO A 64 2.33 -8.08 -0.98
C PRO A 64 2.21 -6.55 -0.88
N ALA A 65 2.69 -5.99 0.23
CA ALA A 65 2.74 -4.54 0.47
C ALA A 65 3.71 -3.77 -0.43
N SER A 66 4.77 -4.39 -0.95
CA SER A 66 5.79 -3.74 -1.79
C SER A 66 5.69 -4.09 -3.28
N ALA A 67 4.76 -4.95 -3.67
CA ALA A 67 4.50 -5.28 -5.06
C ALA A 67 3.93 -4.05 -5.82
N PRO A 68 4.25 -3.87 -7.11
CA PRO A 68 3.62 -2.86 -7.95
C PRO A 68 2.08 -2.94 -7.91
N MET A 69 1.40 -1.81 -8.12
CA MET A 69 -0.07 -1.75 -8.03
C MET A 69 -0.76 -2.82 -8.89
N ALA A 70 -0.33 -2.99 -10.14
CA ALA A 70 -0.88 -3.99 -11.05
C ALA A 70 -0.84 -5.41 -10.49
N ALA A 71 0.26 -5.81 -9.83
CA ALA A 71 0.38 -7.13 -9.21
C ALA A 71 -0.46 -7.29 -7.94
N ARG A 72 -0.89 -6.17 -7.33
CA ARG A 72 -1.70 -6.19 -6.10
C ARG A 72 -3.21 -6.23 -6.37
N MET A 73 -3.67 -5.93 -7.58
CA MET A 73 -5.10 -5.79 -7.88
C MET A 73 -5.89 -7.06 -7.56
N ASP A 74 -5.42 -8.20 -8.04
CA ASP A 74 -6.12 -9.48 -7.89
C ASP A 74 -5.78 -10.23 -6.57
N LEU A 75 -4.73 -9.79 -5.88
CA LEU A 75 -4.35 -10.41 -4.60
C LEU A 75 -5.36 -10.10 -3.49
N ALA A 76 -5.81 -11.10 -2.77
CA ALA A 76 -6.66 -10.99 -1.58
C ALA A 76 -7.96 -10.18 -1.83
N ARG A 77 -8.60 -10.34 -2.99
CA ARG A 77 -9.76 -9.56 -3.42
C ARG A 77 -10.89 -9.57 -2.41
N GLU A 78 -11.29 -10.76 -1.93
CA GLU A 78 -12.37 -10.92 -0.95
C GLU A 78 -12.06 -10.21 0.38
N ARG A 79 -10.80 -10.30 0.82
CA ARG A 79 -10.33 -9.67 2.06
C ARG A 79 -10.38 -8.14 1.94
N LYS A 80 -10.00 -7.58 0.79
CA LYS A 80 -10.09 -6.13 0.52
C LYS A 80 -11.54 -5.66 0.44
N SER A 81 -12.41 -6.44 -0.20
CA SER A 81 -13.86 -6.15 -0.24
C SER A 81 -14.49 -6.15 1.15
N ALA A 82 -14.06 -7.04 2.05
CA ALA A 82 -14.54 -7.05 3.44
C ALA A 82 -14.11 -5.77 4.19
N LEU A 83 -12.85 -5.34 4.03
CA LEU A 83 -12.38 -4.06 4.58
C LEU A 83 -13.17 -2.87 4.01
N ALA A 84 -13.39 -2.85 2.69
CA ALA A 84 -14.11 -1.80 2.00
C ALA A 84 -15.57 -1.68 2.51
N ARG A 85 -16.30 -2.81 2.61
CA ARG A 85 -17.66 -2.82 3.17
C ARG A 85 -17.72 -2.25 4.60
N SER A 86 -16.70 -2.53 5.42
CA SER A 86 -16.64 -2.02 6.80
C SER A 86 -16.35 -0.52 6.88
N ALA A 87 -15.92 0.10 5.77
CA ALA A 87 -15.68 1.54 5.67
C ALA A 87 -16.96 2.32 5.31
N VAL A 88 -17.92 1.69 4.65
CA VAL A 88 -19.15 2.34 4.17
C VAL A 88 -19.91 3.10 5.27
N PRO A 89 -20.09 2.57 6.50
CA PRO A 89 -20.79 3.28 7.56
C PRO A 89 -20.11 4.57 8.03
N LEU A 90 -18.86 4.83 7.65
CA LEU A 90 -18.15 6.07 7.98
C LEU A 90 -18.40 7.18 6.96
N ILE A 91 -18.93 6.85 5.79
CA ILE A 91 -19.12 7.79 4.67
C ILE A 91 -20.48 8.47 4.81
N GLN A 92 -20.49 9.80 4.64
CA GLN A 92 -21.70 10.62 4.69
C GLN A 92 -22.05 11.13 3.29
N SER A 93 -23.34 11.36 3.06
CA SER A 93 -23.82 11.96 1.80
C SER A 93 -23.22 13.35 1.59
N GLY A 94 -22.82 13.66 0.34
CA GLY A 94 -22.26 14.96 -0.04
C GLY A 94 -20.76 15.12 0.26
N GLU A 95 -20.09 14.13 0.89
CA GLU A 95 -18.65 14.23 1.19
C GLU A 95 -17.78 14.27 -0.08
N LEU A 96 -16.71 15.08 -0.02
CA LEU A 96 -15.55 14.95 -0.89
C LEU A 96 -14.61 13.88 -0.30
N LEU A 97 -14.61 12.71 -0.90
CA LEU A 97 -13.75 11.60 -0.51
C LEU A 97 -12.43 11.66 -1.29
N PHE A 98 -11.30 11.49 -0.61
CA PHE A 98 -10.04 11.21 -1.29
C PHE A 98 -9.69 9.72 -1.19
N LEU A 99 -9.60 9.03 -2.32
CA LEU A 99 -9.15 7.64 -2.40
C LEU A 99 -7.72 7.60 -2.92
N ASP A 100 -6.76 7.39 -2.00
CA ASP A 100 -5.35 7.26 -2.33
C ASP A 100 -5.08 5.98 -3.13
N SER A 101 -4.10 6.02 -4.03
CA SER A 101 -3.74 4.87 -4.87
C SER A 101 -3.45 3.62 -4.04
N GLY A 102 -4.22 2.57 -4.30
CA GLY A 102 -4.13 1.32 -3.57
C GLY A 102 -5.24 0.35 -3.93
N SER A 103 -4.90 -0.93 -4.06
CA SER A 103 -5.87 -1.96 -4.46
C SER A 103 -6.98 -2.21 -3.42
N THR A 104 -6.78 -1.81 -2.16
CA THR A 104 -7.84 -1.87 -1.14
C THR A 104 -8.81 -0.70 -1.30
N ASN A 105 -8.29 0.51 -1.60
CA ASN A 105 -9.12 1.68 -1.87
C ASN A 105 -9.86 1.55 -3.21
N LEU A 106 -9.29 0.84 -4.19
CA LEU A 106 -10.01 0.48 -5.42
C LEU A 106 -11.25 -0.34 -5.12
N ALA A 107 -11.15 -1.33 -4.22
CA ALA A 107 -12.30 -2.15 -3.82
C ALA A 107 -13.40 -1.34 -3.09
N LEU A 108 -13.08 -0.16 -2.55
CA LEU A 108 -14.07 0.71 -1.94
C LEU A 108 -15.03 1.32 -2.97
N VAL A 109 -14.57 1.59 -4.20
CA VAL A 109 -15.42 2.16 -5.27
C VAL A 109 -16.62 1.27 -5.57
N ASP A 110 -16.44 -0.06 -5.52
CA ASP A 110 -17.51 -1.05 -5.81
C ASP A 110 -18.62 -1.06 -4.75
N VAL A 111 -18.35 -0.53 -3.55
CA VAL A 111 -19.27 -0.55 -2.40
C VAL A 111 -19.67 0.83 -1.88
N LEU A 112 -19.22 1.90 -2.55
CA LEU A 112 -19.69 3.26 -2.21
C LEU A 112 -21.22 3.33 -2.34
N PRO A 113 -21.91 4.00 -1.39
CA PRO A 113 -23.36 4.10 -1.42
C PRO A 113 -23.82 4.83 -2.69
N GLU A 114 -24.91 4.32 -3.27
CA GLU A 114 -25.55 4.94 -4.43
C GLU A 114 -26.37 6.17 -4.01
N GLU A 115 -26.64 7.07 -4.95
CA GLU A 115 -27.49 8.28 -4.74
C GLU A 115 -27.06 9.14 -3.53
N SER A 116 -25.74 9.16 -3.22
CA SER A 116 -25.21 9.81 -2.03
C SER A 116 -24.48 11.13 -2.33
N GLU A 117 -24.59 11.65 -3.57
CA GLU A 117 -23.99 12.93 -4.00
C GLU A 117 -22.49 13.03 -3.70
N LEU A 118 -21.77 11.90 -3.71
CA LEU A 118 -20.35 11.88 -3.40
C LEU A 118 -19.50 12.42 -4.55
N THR A 119 -18.48 13.15 -4.17
CA THR A 119 -17.36 13.51 -5.04
C THR A 119 -16.14 12.67 -4.64
N VAL A 120 -15.53 11.97 -5.59
CA VAL A 120 -14.32 11.17 -5.37
C VAL A 120 -13.12 11.86 -6.00
N ALA A 121 -12.18 12.31 -5.19
CA ALA A 121 -10.86 12.72 -5.63
C ALA A 121 -9.88 11.54 -5.52
N THR A 122 -9.03 11.37 -6.52
CA THR A 122 -8.01 10.31 -6.51
C THR A 122 -6.80 10.68 -7.34
N ASN A 123 -5.62 10.18 -6.93
CA ASN A 123 -4.40 10.21 -7.73
C ASN A 123 -4.18 8.93 -8.54
N SER A 124 -5.05 7.93 -8.41
CA SER A 124 -4.93 6.60 -9.03
C SER A 124 -5.68 6.50 -10.35
N ILE A 125 -4.99 6.02 -11.38
CA ILE A 125 -5.60 5.76 -12.70
C ILE A 125 -6.69 4.68 -12.58
N ASP A 126 -6.42 3.59 -11.85
CA ASP A 126 -7.35 2.47 -11.71
C ASP A 126 -8.63 2.88 -10.95
N ILE A 127 -8.47 3.67 -9.88
CA ILE A 127 -9.61 4.20 -9.11
C ILE A 127 -10.41 5.18 -9.98
N ALA A 128 -9.76 6.10 -10.69
CA ALA A 128 -10.44 7.02 -11.60
C ALA A 128 -11.23 6.28 -12.67
N ALA A 129 -10.64 5.26 -13.29
CA ALA A 129 -11.33 4.42 -14.25
C ALA A 129 -12.53 3.66 -13.64
N ALA A 130 -12.43 3.23 -12.38
CA ALA A 130 -13.54 2.60 -11.67
C ALA A 130 -14.67 3.59 -11.38
N VAL A 131 -14.34 4.79 -10.89
CA VAL A 131 -15.32 5.85 -10.60
C VAL A 131 -16.05 6.30 -11.87
N LEU A 132 -15.35 6.43 -13.00
CA LEU A 132 -15.97 6.80 -14.30
C LEU A 132 -16.99 5.78 -14.82
N ARG A 133 -16.97 4.55 -14.33
CA ARG A 133 -18.02 3.55 -14.65
C ARG A 133 -19.30 3.72 -13.83
N ARG A 134 -19.25 4.54 -12.79
CA ARG A 134 -20.36 4.90 -11.92
C ARG A 134 -20.94 6.24 -12.37
N SER A 135 -22.22 6.27 -12.72
CA SER A 135 -22.90 7.50 -13.19
C SER A 135 -23.36 8.42 -12.04
N ASP A 136 -23.34 7.91 -10.81
CA ASP A 136 -23.79 8.58 -9.60
C ASP A 136 -22.67 9.27 -8.81
N LEU A 137 -21.42 9.13 -9.26
CA LEU A 137 -20.25 9.71 -8.61
C LEU A 137 -19.63 10.82 -9.45
N GLN A 138 -19.19 11.91 -8.82
CA GLN A 138 -18.34 12.90 -9.43
C GLN A 138 -16.87 12.53 -9.24
N LEU A 139 -16.01 12.82 -10.23
CA LEU A 139 -14.59 12.51 -10.20
C LEU A 139 -13.73 13.77 -10.26
N ILE A 140 -12.79 13.88 -9.35
CA ILE A 140 -11.65 14.81 -9.41
C ILE A 140 -10.38 13.98 -9.57
N MET A 141 -9.75 14.04 -10.74
CA MET A 141 -8.46 13.35 -10.97
C MET A 141 -7.30 14.27 -10.59
N ILE A 142 -6.49 13.83 -9.63
CA ILE A 142 -5.23 14.49 -9.29
C ILE A 142 -4.17 14.02 -10.28
N GLY A 143 -3.84 14.91 -11.20
CA GLY A 143 -2.89 14.66 -12.28
C GLY A 143 -1.43 14.80 -11.84
N GLY A 144 -0.53 14.58 -12.81
CA GLY A 144 0.90 14.63 -12.65
C GLY A 144 1.60 13.49 -13.36
N SER A 145 2.86 13.23 -13.00
CA SER A 145 3.63 12.08 -13.51
C SER A 145 3.25 10.82 -12.75
N VAL A 146 2.90 9.77 -13.47
CA VAL A 146 2.49 8.48 -12.87
C VAL A 146 3.72 7.70 -12.40
N ASP A 147 3.75 7.33 -11.12
CA ASP A 147 4.69 6.34 -10.59
C ASP A 147 4.09 4.93 -10.75
N PRO A 148 4.70 4.05 -11.58
CA PRO A 148 4.17 2.70 -11.81
C PRO A 148 4.17 1.82 -10.56
N ALA A 149 5.08 2.06 -9.59
CA ALA A 149 5.12 1.29 -8.35
C ALA A 149 3.95 1.63 -7.43
N VAL A 150 3.53 2.89 -7.44
CA VAL A 150 2.37 3.40 -6.68
C VAL A 150 1.08 3.14 -7.45
N GLY A 151 1.08 3.30 -8.77
CA GLY A 151 -0.10 3.25 -9.64
C GLY A 151 -0.87 4.57 -9.65
N GLY A 152 -0.17 5.68 -9.43
CA GLY A 152 -0.79 7.01 -9.37
C GLY A 152 0.21 8.16 -9.40
N CYS A 153 -0.31 9.38 -9.45
CA CYS A 153 0.46 10.61 -9.46
C CYS A 153 0.80 11.05 -8.03
N VAL A 154 2.08 11.23 -7.74
CA VAL A 154 2.54 11.58 -6.37
C VAL A 154 3.64 12.67 -6.40
N ASP A 155 3.88 13.27 -7.54
CA ASP A 155 4.90 14.31 -7.74
C ASP A 155 4.51 15.67 -7.12
N ALA A 156 5.34 16.69 -7.33
CA ALA A 156 5.11 18.03 -6.79
C ALA A 156 3.79 18.64 -7.27
N SER A 157 3.44 18.43 -8.55
CA SER A 157 2.18 18.93 -9.11
C SER A 157 0.97 18.31 -8.43
N ALA A 158 1.02 17.01 -8.13
CA ALA A 158 -0.02 16.33 -7.39
C ALA A 158 -0.15 16.85 -5.95
N VAL A 159 0.98 17.14 -5.28
CA VAL A 159 0.99 17.75 -3.94
C VAL A 159 0.38 19.14 -3.94
N GLU A 160 0.72 19.96 -4.94
CA GLU A 160 0.13 21.30 -5.10
C GLU A 160 -1.38 21.23 -5.35
N ALA A 161 -1.84 20.30 -6.17
CA ALA A 161 -3.27 20.12 -6.44
C ALA A 161 -4.05 19.72 -5.17
N ILE A 162 -3.52 18.81 -4.36
CA ILE A 162 -4.11 18.39 -3.08
C ILE A 162 -4.24 19.58 -2.12
N ALA A 163 -3.25 20.46 -2.05
CA ALA A 163 -3.26 21.61 -1.17
C ALA A 163 -4.38 22.63 -1.48
N GLN A 164 -5.04 22.53 -2.63
CA GLN A 164 -6.18 23.36 -3.04
C GLN A 164 -7.55 22.71 -2.72
N LEU A 165 -7.57 21.52 -2.13
CA LEU A 165 -8.80 20.82 -1.80
C LEU A 165 -9.11 20.90 -0.30
N ASN A 166 -10.39 20.97 0.03
CA ASN A 166 -10.89 20.69 1.37
C ASN A 166 -11.54 19.31 1.33
N ILE A 167 -10.81 18.31 1.80
CA ILE A 167 -11.23 16.92 1.74
C ILE A 167 -11.95 16.56 3.04
N ASP A 168 -13.21 16.13 2.93
CA ASP A 168 -13.97 15.72 4.12
C ASP A 168 -13.37 14.42 4.70
N ARG A 169 -13.10 13.43 3.85
CA ARG A 169 -12.57 12.15 4.30
C ARG A 169 -11.54 11.58 3.33
N CYS A 170 -10.38 11.19 3.84
CA CYS A 170 -9.40 10.47 3.04
C CYS A 170 -9.27 8.99 3.46
N PHE A 171 -9.16 8.13 2.45
CA PHE A 171 -8.77 6.74 2.61
C PHE A 171 -7.31 6.60 2.18
N ILE A 172 -6.41 6.63 3.17
CA ILE A 172 -4.97 6.66 2.93
C ILE A 172 -4.40 5.23 2.79
N GLY A 173 -3.65 5.00 1.74
CA GLY A 173 -2.90 3.76 1.54
C GLY A 173 -1.67 3.70 2.45
N SER A 174 -1.35 2.52 2.98
CA SER A 174 -0.13 2.30 3.75
C SER A 174 0.63 1.06 3.27
N CYS A 175 1.95 1.12 3.32
CA CYS A 175 2.80 -0.03 3.05
C CYS A 175 3.10 -0.82 4.33
N ALA A 176 3.14 -0.14 5.46
CA ALA A 176 3.36 -0.74 6.78
C ALA A 176 2.67 0.08 7.86
N ILE A 177 2.20 -0.61 8.90
CA ILE A 177 1.54 -0.04 10.07
C ILE A 177 2.18 -0.63 11.33
N SER A 178 2.48 0.24 12.29
CA SER A 178 3.05 -0.18 13.57
C SER A 178 2.69 0.80 14.68
N PRO A 179 2.34 0.33 15.89
CA PRO A 179 2.12 1.19 17.05
C PRO A 179 3.30 2.14 17.34
N LYS A 180 4.52 1.70 17.07
CA LYS A 180 5.75 2.47 17.32
C LYS A 180 6.05 3.51 16.23
N SER A 181 5.86 3.15 14.96
CA SER A 181 6.29 3.98 13.82
C SER A 181 5.14 4.65 13.07
N GLY A 182 3.89 4.33 13.40
CA GLY A 182 2.72 4.83 12.68
C GLY A 182 2.53 4.14 11.35
N ILE A 183 2.00 4.87 10.37
CA ILE A 183 1.90 4.42 8.97
C ILE A 183 3.10 4.90 8.17
N SER A 184 3.55 4.08 7.24
CA SER A 184 4.75 4.35 6.45
C SER A 184 4.65 3.82 5.01
N ALA A 185 5.47 4.39 4.12
CA ALA A 185 5.56 4.10 2.71
C ALA A 185 6.98 3.74 2.27
N PHE A 186 7.12 3.05 1.13
CA PHE A 186 8.44 2.67 0.61
C PHE A 186 9.12 3.82 -0.14
N GLY A 187 8.37 4.71 -0.81
CA GLY A 187 8.86 5.86 -1.55
C GLY A 187 8.79 7.15 -0.72
N LEU A 188 9.83 7.99 -0.80
CA LEU A 188 9.82 9.29 -0.15
C LEU A 188 8.77 10.23 -0.76
N VAL A 189 8.66 10.22 -2.10
CA VAL A 189 7.71 11.04 -2.85
C VAL A 189 6.27 10.65 -2.50
N ASP A 190 5.96 9.34 -2.48
CA ASP A 190 4.68 8.80 -2.04
C ASP A 190 4.35 9.20 -0.58
N ALA A 191 5.33 9.08 0.33
CA ALA A 191 5.14 9.51 1.71
C ALA A 191 4.88 11.03 1.83
N THR A 192 5.51 11.84 0.98
CA THR A 192 5.30 13.30 0.96
C THR A 192 3.90 13.63 0.46
N PHE A 193 3.46 13.01 -0.61
CA PHE A 193 2.10 13.15 -1.13
C PHE A 193 1.04 12.77 -0.08
N LYS A 194 1.19 11.60 0.56
CA LYS A 194 0.26 11.14 1.60
C LYS A 194 0.18 12.09 2.80
N ARG A 195 1.30 12.73 3.18
CA ARG A 195 1.28 13.79 4.21
C ARG A 195 0.46 15.00 3.78
N ALA A 196 0.56 15.40 2.51
CA ALA A 196 -0.26 16.50 1.99
C ALA A 196 -1.75 16.13 1.99
N VAL A 197 -2.12 14.92 1.59
CA VAL A 197 -3.50 14.44 1.64
C VAL A 197 -4.04 14.48 3.07
N LEU A 198 -3.29 13.96 4.05
CA LEU A 198 -3.70 13.98 5.46
C LEU A 198 -3.87 15.42 5.99
N ALA A 199 -3.01 16.34 5.57
CA ALA A 199 -3.09 17.75 5.98
C ALA A 199 -4.29 18.50 5.38
N ALA A 200 -4.78 18.05 4.21
CA ALA A 200 -5.92 18.62 3.50
C ALA A 200 -7.25 17.94 3.86
N SER A 201 -7.26 16.96 4.77
CA SER A 201 -8.42 16.13 5.09
C SER A 201 -8.89 16.35 6.53
N GLU A 202 -10.21 16.42 6.73
CA GLU A 202 -10.82 16.50 8.06
C GLU A 202 -10.79 15.14 8.76
N HIS A 203 -11.18 14.06 8.04
CA HIS A 203 -11.20 12.70 8.54
C HIS A 203 -10.21 11.80 7.81
N SER A 204 -9.57 10.88 8.52
CA SER A 204 -8.59 9.96 7.93
C SER A 204 -8.84 8.50 8.30
N VAL A 205 -8.92 7.65 7.28
CA VAL A 205 -9.18 6.21 7.41
C VAL A 205 -8.09 5.42 6.72
N VAL A 206 -7.65 4.34 7.36
CA VAL A 206 -6.71 3.36 6.77
C VAL A 206 -7.37 2.00 6.70
N LEU A 207 -7.44 1.41 5.51
CA LEU A 207 -7.87 0.03 5.30
C LEU A 207 -6.64 -0.88 5.24
N ALA A 208 -6.49 -1.78 6.20
CA ALA A 208 -5.25 -2.53 6.38
C ALA A 208 -5.44 -4.04 6.39
N LEU A 209 -4.84 -4.72 5.40
CA LEU A 209 -4.64 -6.17 5.46
C LEU A 209 -3.64 -6.52 6.56
N THR A 210 -3.77 -7.72 7.15
CA THR A 210 -2.96 -8.21 8.27
C THR A 210 -1.46 -8.22 7.97
N ASP A 211 -1.07 -8.45 6.71
CA ASP A 211 0.33 -8.42 6.28
C ASP A 211 1.02 -7.04 6.41
N LYS A 212 0.24 -5.94 6.52
CA LYS A 212 0.77 -4.59 6.72
C LYS A 212 1.39 -4.38 8.11
N PHE A 213 0.94 -5.13 9.11
CA PHE A 213 1.42 -5.01 10.49
C PHE A 213 2.80 -5.63 10.70
N ASN A 214 3.20 -6.58 9.85
CA ASN A 214 4.53 -7.21 9.87
C ASN A 214 5.51 -6.57 8.86
N ALA A 215 5.07 -5.59 8.08
CA ALA A 215 5.89 -4.91 7.11
C ALA A 215 6.68 -3.75 7.74
N ARG A 216 7.81 -3.40 7.13
CA ARG A 216 8.59 -2.23 7.48
C ARG A 216 8.86 -1.38 6.25
N ALA A 217 8.52 -0.10 6.33
CA ALA A 217 8.80 0.86 5.27
C ALA A 217 9.62 2.04 5.84
N PRO A 218 10.57 2.61 5.05
CA PRO A 218 11.55 3.57 5.58
C PRO A 218 10.98 4.97 5.80
N HIS A 219 9.92 5.36 5.05
CA HIS A 219 9.43 6.74 5.07
C HIS A 219 8.14 6.84 5.87
N ARG A 220 8.20 7.51 7.02
CA ARG A 220 7.01 7.75 7.85
C ARG A 220 6.06 8.71 7.14
N VAL A 221 4.79 8.35 7.12
CA VAL A 221 3.69 9.19 6.65
C VAL A 221 3.09 9.94 7.84
N ALA A 222 2.59 9.20 8.85
CA ALA A 222 1.98 9.80 10.04
C ALA A 222 2.15 8.91 11.27
N THR A 223 2.04 9.50 12.46
CA THR A 223 1.84 8.72 13.69
C THR A 223 0.41 8.19 13.73
N LEU A 224 0.15 7.13 14.50
CA LEU A 224 -1.22 6.61 14.65
C LEU A 224 -2.17 7.63 15.31
N LYS A 225 -1.66 8.55 16.14
CA LYS A 225 -2.47 9.62 16.73
C LYS A 225 -3.06 10.60 15.70
N ALA A 226 -2.46 10.70 14.53
CA ALA A 226 -2.94 11.55 13.44
C ALA A 226 -3.89 10.81 12.49
N ILE A 227 -4.22 9.56 12.78
CA ILE A 227 -5.19 8.74 12.03
C ILE A 227 -6.43 8.56 12.92
N GLU A 228 -7.58 8.89 12.39
CA GLU A 228 -8.84 8.76 13.12
C GLU A 228 -9.29 7.31 13.25
N CYS A 229 -9.25 6.56 12.14
CA CYS A 229 -9.76 5.20 12.09
C CYS A 229 -8.83 4.26 11.31
N VAL A 230 -8.61 3.06 11.85
CA VAL A 230 -7.95 1.95 11.16
C VAL A 230 -8.92 0.78 11.09
N ILE A 231 -9.29 0.38 9.87
CA ILE A 231 -10.11 -0.80 9.62
C ILE A 231 -9.17 -1.96 9.36
N VAL A 232 -9.31 -3.02 10.15
CA VAL A 232 -8.43 -4.19 10.15
C VAL A 232 -9.22 -5.45 9.82
N GLU A 233 -8.56 -6.47 9.34
CA GLU A 233 -9.19 -7.75 9.06
C GLU A 233 -9.71 -8.44 10.34
N HIS A 234 -10.69 -9.33 10.14
CA HIS A 234 -11.34 -10.07 11.21
C HIS A 234 -10.38 -10.95 12.03
N ASP A 235 -9.29 -11.41 11.40
CA ASP A 235 -8.29 -12.34 11.95
C ASP A 235 -7.06 -11.65 12.56
N LEU A 236 -6.98 -10.31 12.53
CA LEU A 236 -5.88 -9.60 13.18
C LEU A 236 -5.86 -9.94 14.69
N PRO A 237 -4.74 -10.38 15.25
CA PRO A 237 -4.66 -10.77 16.65
C PRO A 237 -5.15 -9.69 17.61
N ARG A 238 -5.87 -10.10 18.67
CA ARG A 238 -6.43 -9.18 19.68
C ARG A 238 -5.37 -8.28 20.30
N ALA A 239 -4.17 -8.81 20.54
CA ALA A 239 -3.06 -8.06 21.12
C ALA A 239 -2.65 -6.89 20.22
N GLU A 240 -2.56 -7.11 18.91
CA GLU A 240 -2.21 -6.09 17.92
C GLU A 240 -3.32 -5.02 17.81
N ARG A 241 -4.60 -5.43 17.75
CA ARG A 241 -5.72 -4.47 17.77
C ARG A 241 -5.70 -3.59 19.02
N THR A 242 -5.46 -4.19 20.18
CA THR A 242 -5.35 -3.45 21.45
C THR A 242 -4.18 -2.45 21.43
N ALA A 243 -3.05 -2.85 20.88
CA ALA A 243 -1.87 -1.97 20.77
C ALA A 243 -2.13 -0.79 19.82
N LEU A 244 -2.84 -1.03 18.70
CA LEU A 244 -3.25 0.01 17.76
C LEU A 244 -4.20 1.02 18.44
N SER A 245 -5.26 0.54 19.06
CA SER A 245 -6.25 1.39 19.73
C SER A 245 -5.62 2.25 20.84
N LYS A 246 -4.68 1.69 21.61
CA LYS A 246 -3.93 2.45 22.64
C LYS A 246 -3.01 3.51 22.03
N SER A 247 -2.69 3.40 20.74
CA SER A 247 -1.80 4.34 20.05
C SER A 247 -2.51 5.53 19.42
N GLY A 248 -3.85 5.60 19.51
CA GLY A 248 -4.64 6.76 19.12
C GLY A 248 -5.88 6.50 18.28
N PRO A 249 -5.85 5.73 17.18
CA PRO A 249 -7.00 5.59 16.30
C PRO A 249 -8.11 4.74 16.91
N SER A 250 -9.34 4.97 16.45
CA SER A 250 -10.40 3.97 16.54
C SER A 250 -10.04 2.76 15.68
N VAL A 251 -10.34 1.54 16.15
CA VAL A 251 -10.03 0.31 15.41
C VAL A 251 -11.32 -0.44 15.13
N VAL A 252 -11.69 -0.49 13.86
CA VAL A 252 -12.87 -1.24 13.39
C VAL A 252 -12.38 -2.58 12.84
N LYS A 253 -13.04 -3.67 13.28
CA LYS A 253 -12.78 -5.01 12.79
C LYS A 253 -13.75 -5.33 11.65
N ALA A 254 -13.23 -5.66 10.48
CA ALA A 254 -14.05 -6.09 9.35
C ALA A 254 -14.72 -7.46 9.62
N GLU A 255 -15.85 -7.66 8.98
CA GLU A 255 -16.48 -8.97 8.94
C GLU A 255 -15.61 -9.97 8.14
N PRO A 256 -15.72 -11.29 8.42
CA PRO A 256 -15.05 -12.28 7.59
C PRO A 256 -15.44 -12.10 6.11
N PRO A 257 -14.54 -12.41 5.17
CA PRO A 257 -14.91 -12.49 3.75
C PRO A 257 -16.09 -13.44 3.58
N ALA A 258 -16.98 -13.14 2.63
CA ALA A 258 -18.02 -14.10 2.26
C ALA A 258 -17.35 -15.43 1.86
N SER A 259 -17.89 -16.54 2.36
CA SER A 259 -17.44 -17.86 1.90
C SER A 259 -17.70 -17.98 0.40
N PRO A 260 -16.76 -18.56 -0.37
CA PRO A 260 -16.92 -18.75 -1.81
C PRO A 260 -18.11 -19.62 -2.18
#